data_ca08ceaedb51f8d3a9cab9292429af2a
#
_entry.id   ca08ceaedb51f8d3a9cab9292429af2a
#
_cell.length_a   1.000
_cell.length_b   1.000
_cell.length_c   1.000
_cell.angle_alpha   90.00
_cell.angle_beta   90.00
_cell.angle_gamma   90.00
#
_symmetry.space_group_name_H-M   'P 1'
#
loop_
_entity.id
_entity.type
_entity.pdbx_description
1 polymer ?
#
loop_
_entity_poly.entity_id
_entity_poly.type
_entity_poly.pdbx_seq_one_letter_code
_entity_poly.pdbx_strand_id
1 'polypeptide(L)'
;MIKRFLTLRASFAIAFFTAFAFSAQSAADLMDRANALYRGGKFKNAIILYRKAADRGADPVAVSFNIANSYYQTEKFPEAAANYRKAVDYSNGTFSPALFNMASVYFRLKQYPECIAAYHRALKLEPDNVSGWLYLGEAYSKTGDKIGALKAIEKAYALDKSDISFVYQLSEANIAVGDFERAVSVIREGYSSHPEEIDFLVYLGDVYRLQKDYEQSAGSYREALNIRPDDVNTMYKLADVLVEDKKQFVAMDVLANILQIQPNFTDAAIFLGNVAYDTRFFERAESAYEQAAKNGSPEAVFGFKNLAYEARLQKREDEALRLLKLAQKYYPADATLEAEILDIENPDR
;
A
#
# COMPACT_ATOMS: atom_id res chain seq x y z
N MET A 1 -50.40 -33.06 66.92
CA MET A 1 -49.05 -32.29 66.79
C MET A 1 -48.12 -32.87 65.74
N ILE A 2 -48.25 -34.11 65.32
CA ILE A 2 -47.30 -34.74 64.36
C ILE A 2 -47.51 -34.30 62.88
N LYS A 3 -48.71 -33.93 62.45
CA LYS A 3 -48.98 -33.49 61.06
C LYS A 3 -48.38 -32.07 60.69
N ARG A 4 -48.16 -31.19 61.69
CA ARG A 4 -47.58 -29.88 61.45
C ARG A 4 -46.07 -29.91 61.27
N PHE A 5 -45.33 -30.87 61.75
CA PHE A 5 -43.89 -31.00 61.61
C PHE A 5 -43.47 -31.59 60.26
N LEU A 6 -44.31 -32.41 59.61
CA LEU A 6 -43.99 -32.96 58.28
C LEU A 6 -44.16 -31.94 57.15
N THR A 7 -45.13 -31.01 57.27
CA THR A 7 -45.34 -29.95 56.26
C THR A 7 -44.22 -28.87 56.28
N LEU A 8 -43.66 -28.58 57.47
CA LEU A 8 -42.58 -27.62 57.57
C LEU A 8 -41.25 -28.15 56.97
N ARG A 9 -40.94 -29.43 57.09
CA ARG A 9 -39.73 -30.05 56.51
C ARG A 9 -39.80 -30.17 54.98
N ALA A 10 -40.99 -30.48 54.44
CA ALA A 10 -41.18 -30.54 52.99
C ALA A 10 -41.08 -29.13 52.35
N SER A 11 -41.60 -28.08 52.99
CA SER A 11 -41.53 -26.72 52.53
C SER A 11 -40.08 -26.14 52.56
N PHE A 12 -39.26 -26.53 53.56
CA PHE A 12 -37.87 -26.15 53.67
C PHE A 12 -37.00 -26.88 52.65
N ALA A 13 -37.25 -28.15 52.37
CA ALA A 13 -36.51 -28.90 51.35
C ALA A 13 -36.80 -28.40 49.94
N ILE A 14 -38.05 -28.04 49.63
CA ILE A 14 -38.42 -27.48 48.32
C ILE A 14 -37.86 -26.06 48.19
N ALA A 15 -37.89 -25.24 49.25
CA ALA A 15 -37.28 -23.90 49.23
C ALA A 15 -35.75 -23.94 49.12
N PHE A 16 -35.10 -24.95 49.70
CA PHE A 16 -33.63 -25.14 49.56
C PHE A 16 -33.25 -25.66 48.18
N PHE A 17 -34.07 -26.53 47.57
CA PHE A 17 -33.84 -27.02 46.22
C PHE A 17 -34.09 -25.93 45.14
N THR A 18 -35.11 -25.08 45.34
CA THR A 18 -35.37 -23.93 44.46
C THR A 18 -34.37 -22.82 44.66
N ALA A 19 -33.85 -22.56 45.87
CA ALA A 19 -32.81 -21.58 46.13
C ALA A 19 -31.44 -22.03 45.59
N PHE A 20 -31.15 -23.35 45.55
CA PHE A 20 -29.92 -23.89 44.98
C PHE A 20 -29.98 -23.98 43.44
N ALA A 21 -31.17 -24.12 42.86
CA ALA A 21 -31.41 -24.08 41.42
C ALA A 21 -31.29 -22.63 40.85
N PHE A 22 -31.41 -21.59 41.69
CA PHE A 22 -31.44 -20.19 41.26
C PHE A 22 -30.05 -19.53 41.15
N SER A 23 -28.96 -20.21 41.48
CA SER A 23 -27.60 -19.64 41.45
C SER A 23 -26.63 -20.24 40.42
N ALA A 24 -27.04 -21.26 39.71
CA ALA A 24 -26.18 -21.85 38.69
C ALA A 24 -26.42 -21.14 37.34
N GLN A 25 -25.59 -20.17 37.03
CA GLN A 25 -25.61 -19.57 35.70
C GLN A 25 -25.55 -20.64 34.62
N SER A 26 -26.47 -20.61 33.67
CA SER A 26 -26.46 -21.53 32.54
C SER A 26 -25.25 -21.28 31.62
N ALA A 27 -24.89 -22.27 30.81
CA ALA A 27 -23.88 -22.10 29.80
C ALA A 27 -24.22 -20.92 28.85
N ALA A 28 -25.49 -20.79 28.47
CA ALA A 28 -25.98 -19.70 27.62
C ALA A 28 -25.83 -18.33 28.30
N ASP A 29 -26.25 -18.17 29.55
CA ASP A 29 -26.08 -16.88 30.29
C ASP A 29 -24.61 -16.47 30.40
N LEU A 30 -23.72 -17.45 30.60
CA LEU A 30 -22.27 -17.16 30.64
C LEU A 30 -21.72 -16.74 29.30
N MET A 31 -22.17 -17.38 28.20
CA MET A 31 -21.80 -16.98 26.84
C MET A 31 -22.28 -15.57 26.52
N ASP A 32 -23.52 -15.22 26.83
CA ASP A 32 -24.08 -13.88 26.55
C ASP A 32 -23.33 -12.77 27.31
N ARG A 33 -23.04 -13.03 28.58
CA ARG A 33 -22.22 -12.09 29.38
C ARG A 33 -20.79 -11.99 28.89
N ALA A 34 -20.18 -13.07 28.45
CA ALA A 34 -18.88 -13.09 27.87
C ALA A 34 -18.85 -12.28 26.55
N ASN A 35 -19.88 -12.47 25.71
CA ASN A 35 -20.05 -11.71 24.47
C ASN A 35 -20.24 -10.20 24.76
N ALA A 36 -20.97 -9.84 25.80
CA ALA A 36 -21.13 -8.44 26.22
C ALA A 36 -19.81 -7.83 26.69
N LEU A 37 -19.00 -8.59 27.45
CA LEU A 37 -17.66 -8.16 27.87
C LEU A 37 -16.71 -8.01 26.67
N TYR A 38 -16.78 -8.93 25.71
CA TYR A 38 -16.00 -8.86 24.48
C TYR A 38 -16.33 -7.58 23.69
N ARG A 39 -17.62 -7.32 23.45
CA ARG A 39 -18.08 -6.08 22.79
C ARG A 39 -17.68 -4.81 23.55
N GLY A 40 -17.59 -4.88 24.87
CA GLY A 40 -17.13 -3.79 25.74
C GLY A 40 -15.59 -3.69 25.87
N GLY A 41 -14.81 -4.42 25.06
CA GLY A 41 -13.34 -4.39 25.08
C GLY A 41 -12.71 -5.08 26.31
N LYS A 42 -13.49 -5.72 27.18
CA LYS A 42 -13.00 -6.39 28.39
C LYS A 42 -12.58 -7.84 28.11
N PHE A 43 -11.65 -8.01 27.17
CA PHE A 43 -11.27 -9.30 26.58
C PHE A 43 -10.80 -10.33 27.61
N LYS A 44 -9.97 -9.92 28.61
CA LYS A 44 -9.49 -10.81 29.66
C LYS A 44 -10.66 -11.40 30.48
N ASN A 45 -11.65 -10.56 30.79
CA ASN A 45 -12.81 -10.97 31.55
C ASN A 45 -13.75 -11.84 30.70
N ALA A 46 -13.87 -11.54 29.41
CA ALA A 46 -14.62 -12.38 28.47
C ALA A 46 -14.06 -13.81 28.44
N ILE A 47 -12.72 -13.98 28.31
CA ILE A 47 -12.06 -15.29 28.32
C ILE A 47 -12.41 -16.10 29.57
N ILE A 48 -12.44 -15.46 30.75
CA ILE A 48 -12.79 -16.13 32.01
C ILE A 48 -14.23 -16.68 31.95
N LEU A 49 -15.18 -15.88 31.43
CA LEU A 49 -16.56 -16.32 31.31
C LEU A 49 -16.78 -17.38 30.23
N TYR A 50 -16.08 -17.26 29.07
CA TYR A 50 -16.09 -18.30 28.04
C TYR A 50 -15.61 -19.66 28.59
N ARG A 51 -14.55 -19.68 29.41
CA ARG A 51 -14.06 -20.91 30.06
C ARG A 51 -15.10 -21.48 31.02
N LYS A 52 -15.71 -20.60 31.83
CA LYS A 52 -16.81 -21.05 32.73
C LYS A 52 -18.02 -21.58 31.96
N ALA A 53 -18.32 -21.00 30.78
CA ALA A 53 -19.36 -21.51 29.92
C ALA A 53 -19.02 -22.92 29.37
N ALA A 54 -17.76 -23.15 28.99
CA ALA A 54 -17.28 -24.48 28.59
C ALA A 54 -17.47 -25.51 29.70
N ASP A 55 -17.11 -25.17 30.96
CA ASP A 55 -17.31 -26.06 32.14
C ASP A 55 -18.77 -26.37 32.38
N ARG A 56 -19.71 -25.61 31.82
CA ARG A 56 -21.14 -25.78 31.87
C ARG A 56 -21.75 -26.42 30.62
N GLY A 57 -20.93 -26.90 29.70
CA GLY A 57 -21.34 -27.59 28.49
C GLY A 57 -21.72 -26.68 27.32
N ALA A 58 -21.21 -25.44 27.29
CA ALA A 58 -21.32 -24.61 26.08
C ALA A 58 -20.64 -25.29 24.90
N ASP A 59 -21.10 -24.96 23.68
CA ASP A 59 -20.52 -25.47 22.44
C ASP A 59 -18.99 -25.20 22.36
N PRO A 60 -18.17 -26.27 22.29
CA PRO A 60 -16.71 -26.11 22.30
C PRO A 60 -16.16 -25.35 21.08
N VAL A 61 -16.85 -25.39 19.93
CA VAL A 61 -16.50 -24.62 18.74
C VAL A 61 -16.63 -23.12 19.02
N ALA A 62 -17.83 -22.71 19.49
CA ALA A 62 -18.11 -21.30 19.77
C ALA A 62 -17.23 -20.77 20.91
N VAL A 63 -17.02 -21.54 21.97
CA VAL A 63 -16.13 -21.13 23.08
C VAL A 63 -14.72 -20.93 22.61
N SER A 64 -14.15 -21.90 21.90
CA SER A 64 -12.76 -21.81 21.43
C SER A 64 -12.57 -20.66 20.46
N PHE A 65 -13.50 -20.45 19.54
CA PHE A 65 -13.49 -19.35 18.58
C PHE A 65 -13.54 -17.98 19.28
N ASN A 66 -14.42 -17.80 20.26
CA ASN A 66 -14.57 -16.52 20.97
C ASN A 66 -13.38 -16.22 21.90
N ILE A 67 -12.80 -17.26 22.52
CA ILE A 67 -11.54 -17.12 23.26
C ILE A 67 -10.41 -16.69 22.31
N ALA A 68 -10.31 -17.31 21.12
CA ALA A 68 -9.32 -16.97 20.12
C ALA A 68 -9.47 -15.49 19.66
N ASN A 69 -10.70 -15.07 19.36
CA ASN A 69 -11.00 -13.67 19.03
C ASN A 69 -10.54 -12.71 20.15
N SER A 70 -10.79 -13.08 21.42
CA SER A 70 -10.37 -12.26 22.57
C SER A 70 -8.85 -12.16 22.70
N TYR A 71 -8.13 -13.25 22.40
CA TYR A 71 -6.67 -13.22 22.34
C TYR A 71 -6.15 -12.41 21.16
N TYR A 72 -6.80 -12.50 20.00
CA TYR A 72 -6.46 -11.70 18.83
C TYR A 72 -6.54 -10.21 19.12
N GLN A 73 -7.64 -9.76 19.75
CA GLN A 73 -7.84 -8.36 20.13
C GLN A 73 -6.82 -7.84 21.17
N THR A 74 -6.16 -8.75 21.89
CA THR A 74 -5.08 -8.41 22.83
C THR A 74 -3.70 -8.73 22.29
N GLU A 75 -3.59 -8.93 20.98
CA GLU A 75 -2.34 -9.22 20.23
C GLU A 75 -1.59 -10.46 20.73
N LYS A 76 -2.28 -11.35 21.45
CA LYS A 76 -1.75 -12.63 21.89
C LYS A 76 -1.94 -13.67 20.78
N PHE A 77 -1.19 -13.45 19.68
CA PHE A 77 -1.36 -14.23 18.46
C PHE A 77 -1.08 -15.73 18.62
N PRO A 78 -0.06 -16.19 19.38
CA PRO A 78 0.13 -17.62 19.59
C PRO A 78 -1.05 -18.29 20.30
N GLU A 79 -1.62 -17.64 21.33
CA GLU A 79 -2.77 -18.14 22.05
C GLU A 79 -4.05 -18.10 21.18
N ALA A 80 -4.18 -17.07 20.34
CA ALA A 80 -5.27 -16.98 19.37
C ALA A 80 -5.21 -18.17 18.38
N ALA A 81 -4.04 -18.41 17.76
CA ALA A 81 -3.84 -19.53 16.83
C ALA A 81 -4.19 -20.89 17.48
N ALA A 82 -3.72 -21.11 18.71
CA ALA A 82 -4.00 -22.34 19.45
C ALA A 82 -5.51 -22.56 19.70
N ASN A 83 -6.26 -21.49 19.99
CA ASN A 83 -7.69 -21.59 20.24
C ASN A 83 -8.51 -21.66 18.94
N TYR A 84 -8.11 -20.97 17.86
CA TYR A 84 -8.72 -21.19 16.53
C TYR A 84 -8.52 -22.63 16.07
N ARG A 85 -7.32 -23.22 16.27
CA ARG A 85 -7.08 -24.63 15.95
C ARG A 85 -8.05 -25.54 16.71
N LYS A 86 -8.27 -25.31 18.01
CA LYS A 86 -9.28 -26.07 18.77
C LYS A 86 -10.67 -25.95 18.17
N ALA A 87 -11.10 -24.74 17.76
CA ALA A 87 -12.40 -24.55 17.11
C ALA A 87 -12.50 -25.33 15.79
N VAL A 88 -11.41 -25.34 15.00
CA VAL A 88 -11.31 -26.14 13.77
C VAL A 88 -11.39 -27.65 14.08
N ASP A 89 -10.68 -28.12 15.11
CA ASP A 89 -10.65 -29.53 15.47
C ASP A 89 -12.05 -30.00 16.01
N TYR A 90 -12.67 -29.21 16.88
CA TYR A 90 -14.04 -29.52 17.39
C TYR A 90 -15.10 -29.52 16.29
N SER A 91 -14.92 -28.72 15.23
CA SER A 91 -15.83 -28.69 14.09
C SER A 91 -15.47 -29.72 13.00
N ASN A 92 -14.52 -30.62 13.23
CA ASN A 92 -14.00 -31.55 12.22
C ASN A 92 -13.52 -30.81 10.94
N GLY A 93 -13.02 -29.59 11.08
CA GLY A 93 -12.49 -28.79 9.98
C GLY A 93 -13.53 -28.09 9.11
N THR A 94 -14.80 -28.03 9.53
CA THR A 94 -15.88 -27.44 8.72
C THR A 94 -16.24 -26.00 9.09
N PHE A 95 -15.66 -25.46 10.15
CA PHE A 95 -15.94 -24.10 10.59
C PHE A 95 -14.96 -23.10 9.93
N SER A 96 -15.33 -22.65 8.74
CA SER A 96 -14.54 -21.74 7.92
C SER A 96 -14.13 -20.42 8.60
N PRO A 97 -14.96 -19.76 9.47
CA PRO A 97 -14.52 -18.54 10.15
C PRO A 97 -13.28 -18.75 11.02
N ALA A 98 -13.16 -19.91 11.68
CA ALA A 98 -11.95 -20.19 12.46
C ALA A 98 -10.72 -20.42 11.57
N LEU A 99 -10.89 -21.02 10.39
CA LEU A 99 -9.80 -21.21 9.41
C LEU A 99 -9.31 -19.88 8.85
N PHE A 100 -10.20 -18.95 8.45
CA PHE A 100 -9.83 -17.62 7.96
C PHE A 100 -9.13 -16.82 9.05
N ASN A 101 -9.67 -16.79 10.27
CA ASN A 101 -9.05 -16.05 11.36
C ASN A 101 -7.70 -16.67 11.78
N MET A 102 -7.58 -18.00 11.76
CA MET A 102 -6.32 -18.69 12.01
C MET A 102 -5.27 -18.33 10.96
N ALA A 103 -5.65 -18.28 9.68
CA ALA A 103 -4.77 -17.85 8.60
C ALA A 103 -4.28 -16.41 8.82
N SER A 104 -5.20 -15.51 9.19
CA SER A 104 -4.84 -14.12 9.52
C SER A 104 -3.86 -14.03 10.69
N VAL A 105 -4.03 -14.86 11.72
CA VAL A 105 -3.08 -14.94 12.85
C VAL A 105 -1.71 -15.44 12.39
N TYR A 106 -1.65 -16.48 11.59
CA TYR A 106 -0.39 -16.97 11.03
C TYR A 106 0.31 -15.93 10.18
N PHE A 107 -0.45 -15.11 9.42
CA PHE A 107 0.11 -13.98 8.69
C PHE A 107 0.78 -12.97 9.62
N ARG A 108 0.10 -12.58 10.71
CA ARG A 108 0.67 -11.68 11.73
C ARG A 108 1.93 -12.25 12.39
N LEU A 109 1.97 -13.56 12.58
CA LEU A 109 3.13 -14.28 13.11
C LEU A 109 4.24 -14.49 12.05
N LYS A 110 4.03 -14.06 10.80
CA LYS A 110 4.91 -14.30 9.65
C LYS A 110 5.13 -15.79 9.34
N GLN A 111 4.20 -16.64 9.78
CA GLN A 111 4.16 -18.07 9.49
C GLN A 111 3.40 -18.29 8.18
N TYR A 112 4.01 -17.86 7.07
CA TYR A 112 3.33 -17.82 5.78
C TYR A 112 2.95 -19.19 5.22
N PRO A 113 3.74 -20.26 5.37
CA PRO A 113 3.33 -21.61 4.94
C PRO A 113 2.04 -22.08 5.64
N GLU A 114 1.94 -21.90 6.95
CA GLU A 114 0.75 -22.26 7.74
C GLU A 114 -0.45 -21.35 7.38
N CYS A 115 -0.19 -20.06 7.11
CA CYS A 115 -1.18 -19.11 6.62
C CYS A 115 -1.79 -19.58 5.30
N ILE A 116 -0.97 -19.90 4.31
CA ILE A 116 -1.39 -20.39 2.99
C ILE A 116 -2.20 -21.69 3.14
N ALA A 117 -1.73 -22.64 3.94
CA ALA A 117 -2.44 -23.89 4.18
C ALA A 117 -3.82 -23.67 4.80
N ALA A 118 -3.93 -22.73 5.74
CA ALA A 118 -5.19 -22.40 6.40
C ALA A 118 -6.16 -21.70 5.44
N TYR A 119 -5.70 -20.76 4.61
CA TYR A 119 -6.53 -20.14 3.58
C TYR A 119 -7.03 -21.15 2.54
N HIS A 120 -6.19 -22.06 2.06
CA HIS A 120 -6.64 -23.11 1.15
C HIS A 120 -7.75 -23.98 1.74
N ARG A 121 -7.64 -24.34 3.03
CA ARG A 121 -8.69 -25.10 3.70
C ARG A 121 -9.98 -24.28 3.83
N ALA A 122 -9.88 -23.00 4.19
CA ALA A 122 -11.03 -22.10 4.30
C ALA A 122 -11.73 -21.90 2.96
N LEU A 123 -10.96 -21.61 1.90
CA LEU A 123 -11.47 -21.37 0.54
C LEU A 123 -12.02 -22.63 -0.14
N LYS A 124 -11.64 -23.83 0.32
CA LYS A 124 -12.31 -25.06 -0.10
C LYS A 124 -13.75 -25.14 0.44
N LEU A 125 -14.02 -24.54 1.59
CA LEU A 125 -15.36 -24.46 2.19
C LEU A 125 -16.14 -23.28 1.64
N GLU A 126 -15.49 -22.15 1.41
CA GLU A 126 -16.07 -20.90 0.90
C GLU A 126 -15.29 -20.41 -0.33
N PRO A 127 -15.50 -21.03 -1.50
CA PRO A 127 -14.75 -20.70 -2.72
C PRO A 127 -15.03 -19.30 -3.25
N ASP A 128 -16.15 -18.68 -2.86
CA ASP A 128 -16.58 -17.36 -3.32
C ASP A 128 -16.12 -16.22 -2.36
N ASN A 129 -15.29 -16.54 -1.37
CA ASN A 129 -14.79 -15.55 -0.43
C ASN A 129 -13.66 -14.72 -1.05
N VAL A 130 -14.03 -13.57 -1.62
CA VAL A 130 -13.11 -12.64 -2.30
C VAL A 130 -11.94 -12.24 -1.40
N SER A 131 -12.24 -11.81 -0.16
CA SER A 131 -11.20 -11.40 0.79
C SER A 131 -10.22 -12.53 1.11
N GLY A 132 -10.72 -13.77 1.21
CA GLY A 132 -9.89 -14.96 1.43
C GLY A 132 -8.87 -15.17 0.31
N TRP A 133 -9.30 -14.99 -0.95
CA TRP A 133 -8.41 -15.07 -2.10
C TRP A 133 -7.36 -13.97 -2.12
N LEU A 134 -7.74 -12.73 -1.78
CA LEU A 134 -6.79 -11.60 -1.70
C LEU A 134 -5.71 -11.84 -0.65
N TYR A 135 -6.10 -12.21 0.57
CA TYR A 135 -5.13 -12.48 1.63
C TYR A 135 -4.26 -13.70 1.34
N LEU A 136 -4.80 -14.70 0.63
CA LEU A 136 -3.99 -15.83 0.12
C LEU A 136 -2.94 -15.32 -0.88
N GLY A 137 -3.32 -14.44 -1.81
CA GLY A 137 -2.40 -13.81 -2.76
C GLY A 137 -1.30 -13.01 -2.05
N GLU A 138 -1.67 -12.24 -1.02
CA GLU A 138 -0.70 -11.51 -0.22
C GLU A 138 0.27 -12.46 0.51
N ALA A 139 -0.24 -13.55 1.08
CA ALA A 139 0.60 -14.54 1.74
C ALA A 139 1.60 -15.20 0.77
N TYR A 140 1.18 -15.52 -0.45
CA TYR A 140 2.07 -16.01 -1.51
C TYR A 140 3.13 -14.96 -1.89
N SER A 141 2.75 -13.70 -2.00
CA SER A 141 3.69 -12.60 -2.30
C SER A 141 4.77 -12.48 -1.22
N LYS A 142 4.43 -12.65 0.06
CA LYS A 142 5.40 -12.66 1.18
C LYS A 142 6.38 -13.84 1.13
N THR A 143 6.02 -14.95 0.48
CA THR A 143 6.93 -16.10 0.28
C THR A 143 7.73 -16.01 -1.02
N GLY A 144 7.44 -15.03 -1.88
CA GLY A 144 8.03 -14.90 -3.20
C GLY A 144 7.41 -15.82 -4.26
N ASP A 145 6.32 -16.52 -3.93
CA ASP A 145 5.57 -17.32 -4.92
C ASP A 145 4.66 -16.40 -5.75
N LYS A 146 5.27 -15.81 -6.78
CA LYS A 146 4.58 -14.90 -7.69
C LYS A 146 3.44 -15.57 -8.47
N ILE A 147 3.61 -16.85 -8.81
CA ILE A 147 2.60 -17.61 -9.58
C ILE A 147 1.40 -17.93 -8.67
N GLY A 148 1.65 -18.33 -7.43
CA GLY A 148 0.60 -18.55 -6.43
C GLY A 148 -0.16 -17.26 -6.15
N ALA A 149 0.53 -16.13 -6.00
CA ALA A 149 -0.08 -14.82 -5.81
C ALA A 149 -0.99 -14.44 -6.99
N LEU A 150 -0.49 -14.54 -8.23
CA LEU A 150 -1.27 -14.25 -9.44
C LEU A 150 -2.55 -15.07 -9.48
N LYS A 151 -2.47 -16.40 -9.31
CA LYS A 151 -3.66 -17.27 -9.34
C LYS A 151 -4.71 -16.91 -8.30
N ALA A 152 -4.27 -16.53 -7.11
CA ALA A 152 -5.18 -16.12 -6.05
C ALA A 152 -5.88 -14.78 -6.38
N ILE A 153 -5.13 -13.80 -6.88
CA ILE A 153 -5.67 -12.50 -7.30
C ILE A 153 -6.62 -12.65 -8.50
N GLU A 154 -6.29 -13.51 -9.47
CA GLU A 154 -7.20 -13.84 -10.59
C GLU A 154 -8.54 -14.38 -10.09
N LYS A 155 -8.54 -15.22 -9.07
CA LYS A 155 -9.76 -15.73 -8.46
C LYS A 155 -10.58 -14.63 -7.79
N ALA A 156 -9.93 -13.74 -7.03
CA ALA A 156 -10.59 -12.59 -6.42
C ALA A 156 -11.23 -11.68 -7.48
N TYR A 157 -10.48 -11.31 -8.51
CA TYR A 157 -10.96 -10.47 -9.62
C TYR A 157 -12.11 -11.12 -10.40
N ALA A 158 -12.06 -12.44 -10.62
CA ALA A 158 -13.14 -13.16 -11.30
C ALA A 158 -14.45 -13.16 -10.51
N LEU A 159 -14.38 -13.10 -9.17
CA LEU A 159 -15.54 -13.05 -8.28
C LEU A 159 -16.14 -11.65 -8.17
N ASP A 160 -15.30 -10.64 -8.18
CA ASP A 160 -15.74 -9.23 -8.14
C ASP A 160 -14.93 -8.38 -9.13
N LYS A 161 -15.55 -8.09 -10.28
CA LYS A 161 -14.95 -7.23 -11.32
C LYS A 161 -15.30 -5.76 -11.15
N SER A 162 -16.15 -5.42 -10.18
CA SER A 162 -16.62 -4.06 -10.00
C SER A 162 -15.65 -3.19 -9.17
N ASP A 163 -14.77 -3.82 -8.38
CA ASP A 163 -13.76 -3.12 -7.60
C ASP A 163 -12.54 -2.82 -8.47
N ILE A 164 -12.35 -1.54 -8.77
CA ILE A 164 -11.22 -1.04 -9.57
C ILE A 164 -9.86 -1.39 -8.97
N SER A 165 -9.79 -1.59 -7.64
CA SER A 165 -8.54 -1.96 -6.98
C SER A 165 -7.99 -3.30 -7.46
N PHE A 166 -8.87 -4.21 -7.89
CA PHE A 166 -8.45 -5.51 -8.45
C PHE A 166 -7.79 -5.39 -9.81
N VAL A 167 -8.13 -4.37 -10.60
CA VAL A 167 -7.45 -4.10 -11.87
C VAL A 167 -5.98 -3.79 -11.61
N TYR A 168 -5.68 -2.94 -10.63
CA TYR A 168 -4.30 -2.62 -10.24
C TYR A 168 -3.58 -3.84 -9.69
N GLN A 169 -4.18 -4.55 -8.73
CA GLN A 169 -3.58 -5.73 -8.10
C GLN A 169 -3.30 -6.85 -9.10
N LEU A 170 -4.24 -7.12 -10.01
CA LEU A 170 -4.06 -8.15 -11.05
C LEU A 170 -2.99 -7.75 -12.06
N SER A 171 -2.93 -6.46 -12.41
CA SER A 171 -1.89 -5.94 -13.30
C SER A 171 -0.51 -6.05 -12.66
N GLU A 172 -0.37 -5.64 -11.39
CA GLU A 172 0.88 -5.79 -10.63
C GLU A 172 1.32 -7.25 -10.50
N ALA A 173 0.38 -8.16 -10.26
CA ALA A 173 0.68 -9.59 -10.19
C ALA A 173 1.18 -10.15 -11.54
N ASN A 174 0.59 -9.71 -12.67
CA ASN A 174 1.06 -10.07 -14.00
C ASN A 174 2.44 -9.47 -14.31
N ILE A 175 2.69 -8.21 -13.96
CA ILE A 175 4.01 -7.57 -14.07
C ILE A 175 5.06 -8.35 -13.25
N ALA A 176 4.70 -8.78 -12.05
CA ALA A 176 5.62 -9.51 -11.16
C ALA A 176 6.07 -10.85 -11.75
N VAL A 177 5.23 -11.51 -12.56
CA VAL A 177 5.60 -12.75 -13.30
C VAL A 177 6.18 -12.47 -14.68
N GLY A 178 6.21 -11.21 -15.12
CA GLY A 178 6.74 -10.79 -16.42
C GLY A 178 5.71 -10.85 -17.56
N ASP A 179 4.44 -11.08 -17.27
CA ASP A 179 3.36 -11.07 -18.26
C ASP A 179 2.79 -9.65 -18.43
N PHE A 180 3.56 -8.81 -19.10
CA PHE A 180 3.18 -7.43 -19.35
C PHE A 180 1.99 -7.32 -20.31
N GLU A 181 1.87 -8.24 -21.29
CA GLU A 181 0.75 -8.24 -22.25
C GLU A 181 -0.59 -8.43 -21.52
N ARG A 182 -0.60 -9.36 -20.56
CA ARG A 182 -1.80 -9.57 -19.74
C ARG A 182 -2.07 -8.37 -18.81
N ALA A 183 -1.03 -7.77 -18.23
CA ALA A 183 -1.18 -6.54 -17.42
C ALA A 183 -1.83 -5.41 -18.23
N VAL A 184 -1.33 -5.13 -19.43
CA VAL A 184 -1.92 -4.15 -20.36
C VAL A 184 -3.38 -4.46 -20.69
N SER A 185 -3.68 -5.74 -20.99
CA SER A 185 -5.06 -6.17 -21.28
C SER A 185 -6.01 -5.90 -20.13
N VAL A 186 -5.59 -6.23 -18.90
CA VAL A 186 -6.38 -6.02 -17.67
C VAL A 186 -6.66 -4.53 -17.42
N ILE A 187 -5.64 -3.67 -17.59
CA ILE A 187 -5.81 -2.22 -17.43
C ILE A 187 -6.78 -1.66 -18.48
N ARG A 188 -6.66 -2.09 -19.74
CA ARG A 188 -7.57 -1.67 -20.81
C ARG A 188 -9.01 -2.14 -20.59
N GLU A 189 -9.20 -3.36 -20.09
CA GLU A 189 -10.51 -3.88 -19.67
C GLU A 189 -11.10 -3.02 -18.56
N GLY A 190 -10.26 -2.67 -17.55
CA GLY A 190 -10.62 -1.77 -16.44
C GLY A 190 -11.05 -0.40 -16.93
N TYR A 191 -10.26 0.23 -17.80
CA TYR A 191 -10.58 1.55 -18.37
C TYR A 191 -11.85 1.51 -19.23
N SER A 192 -12.06 0.44 -19.99
CA SER A 192 -13.29 0.28 -20.80
C SER A 192 -14.55 0.18 -19.94
N SER A 193 -14.43 -0.38 -18.72
CA SER A 193 -15.52 -0.52 -17.77
C SER A 193 -15.74 0.74 -16.93
N HIS A 194 -14.67 1.52 -16.69
CA HIS A 194 -14.64 2.72 -15.86
C HIS A 194 -13.89 3.84 -16.58
N PRO A 195 -14.47 4.42 -17.66
CA PRO A 195 -13.78 5.43 -18.47
C PRO A 195 -13.58 6.77 -17.74
N GLU A 196 -14.26 6.99 -16.62
CA GLU A 196 -14.05 8.11 -15.71
C GLU A 196 -12.74 7.99 -14.91
N GLU A 197 -12.18 6.77 -14.78
CA GLU A 197 -10.95 6.49 -14.04
C GLU A 197 -9.74 6.68 -14.96
N ILE A 198 -9.36 7.94 -15.16
CA ILE A 198 -8.29 8.36 -16.08
C ILE A 198 -6.92 7.83 -15.63
N ASP A 199 -6.77 7.54 -14.33
CA ASP A 199 -5.52 7.01 -13.78
C ASP A 199 -5.14 5.65 -14.36
N PHE A 200 -6.08 4.90 -14.95
CA PHE A 200 -5.76 3.72 -15.75
C PHE A 200 -4.91 4.03 -16.98
N LEU A 201 -5.13 5.17 -17.64
CA LEU A 201 -4.31 5.58 -18.77
C LEU A 201 -2.89 5.96 -18.34
N VAL A 202 -2.77 6.63 -17.19
CA VAL A 202 -1.47 6.95 -16.60
C VAL A 202 -0.74 5.66 -16.22
N TYR A 203 -1.43 4.73 -15.57
CA TYR A 203 -0.86 3.43 -15.18
C TYR A 203 -0.47 2.58 -16.40
N LEU A 204 -1.27 2.64 -17.47
CA LEU A 204 -0.93 1.98 -18.75
C LEU A 204 0.39 2.54 -19.32
N GLY A 205 0.57 3.86 -19.25
CA GLY A 205 1.83 4.51 -19.60
C GLY A 205 3.01 4.01 -18.77
N ASP A 206 2.84 3.88 -17.45
CA ASP A 206 3.86 3.35 -16.55
C ASP A 206 4.23 1.89 -16.93
N VAL A 207 3.25 1.05 -17.26
CA VAL A 207 3.49 -0.35 -17.65
C VAL A 207 4.25 -0.44 -18.98
N TYR A 208 3.88 0.35 -19.98
CA TYR A 208 4.63 0.41 -21.24
C TYR A 208 6.06 0.91 -21.05
N ARG A 209 6.27 1.88 -20.15
CA ARG A 209 7.62 2.33 -19.79
C ARG A 209 8.48 1.21 -19.21
N LEU A 210 7.92 0.37 -18.34
CA LEU A 210 8.61 -0.82 -17.81
C LEU A 210 9.01 -1.81 -18.91
N GLN A 211 8.22 -1.91 -19.97
CA GLN A 211 8.54 -2.70 -21.17
C GLN A 211 9.57 -2.01 -22.06
N LYS A 212 9.91 -0.75 -21.80
CA LYS A 212 10.70 0.14 -22.67
C LYS A 212 10.01 0.43 -24.00
N ASP A 213 8.69 0.27 -24.07
CA ASP A 213 7.89 0.73 -25.19
C ASP A 213 7.51 2.19 -24.96
N TYR A 214 8.49 3.05 -25.20
CA TYR A 214 8.38 4.49 -24.91
C TYR A 214 7.33 5.18 -25.79
N GLU A 215 7.08 4.67 -26.99
CA GLU A 215 6.07 5.21 -27.88
C GLU A 215 4.66 5.01 -27.32
N GLN A 216 4.32 3.79 -26.93
CA GLN A 216 3.04 3.47 -26.32
C GLN A 216 2.87 4.14 -24.95
N SER A 217 3.96 4.22 -24.17
CA SER A 217 3.97 4.93 -22.90
C SER A 217 3.61 6.41 -23.07
N ALA A 218 4.32 7.11 -23.96
CA ALA A 218 4.03 8.51 -24.26
C ALA A 218 2.63 8.71 -24.87
N GLY A 219 2.14 7.73 -25.66
CA GLY A 219 0.78 7.71 -26.20
C GLY A 219 -0.26 7.69 -25.09
N SER A 220 -0.10 6.80 -24.12
CA SER A 220 -1.01 6.64 -22.98
C SER A 220 -1.05 7.89 -22.09
N TYR A 221 0.11 8.48 -21.80
CA TYR A 221 0.15 9.75 -21.03
C TYR A 221 -0.51 10.90 -21.79
N ARG A 222 -0.33 11.01 -23.11
CA ARG A 222 -1.03 12.03 -23.91
C ARG A 222 -2.53 11.82 -23.92
N GLU A 223 -3.00 10.58 -23.97
CA GLU A 223 -4.43 10.28 -23.88
C GLU A 223 -5.00 10.74 -22.54
N ALA A 224 -4.32 10.48 -21.43
CA ALA A 224 -4.69 10.99 -20.11
C ALA A 224 -4.70 12.53 -20.08
N LEU A 225 -3.68 13.18 -20.66
CA LEU A 225 -3.56 14.64 -20.73
C LEU A 225 -4.59 15.30 -21.67
N ASN A 226 -5.10 14.60 -22.67
CA ASN A 226 -6.23 15.09 -23.47
C ASN A 226 -7.49 15.29 -22.64
N ILE A 227 -7.64 14.53 -21.56
CA ILE A 227 -8.79 14.59 -20.64
C ILE A 227 -8.49 15.52 -19.47
N ARG A 228 -7.26 15.45 -18.92
CA ARG A 228 -6.76 16.29 -17.81
C ARG A 228 -5.53 17.10 -18.25
N PRO A 229 -5.71 18.20 -19.03
CA PRO A 229 -4.59 18.90 -19.67
C PRO A 229 -3.63 19.61 -18.69
N ASP A 230 -4.08 19.88 -17.46
CA ASP A 230 -3.29 20.59 -16.44
C ASP A 230 -2.66 19.63 -15.40
N ASP A 231 -2.68 18.32 -15.66
CA ASP A 231 -2.05 17.33 -14.75
C ASP A 231 -0.52 17.36 -14.93
N VAL A 232 0.13 18.21 -14.15
CA VAL A 232 1.59 18.40 -14.18
C VAL A 232 2.36 17.12 -13.82
N ASN A 233 1.78 16.21 -13.03
CA ASN A 233 2.43 14.94 -12.69
C ASN A 233 2.49 14.02 -13.90
N THR A 234 1.38 13.91 -14.63
CA THR A 234 1.35 13.13 -15.89
C THR A 234 2.23 13.78 -16.97
N MET A 235 2.26 15.13 -17.07
CA MET A 235 3.19 15.83 -17.95
C MET A 235 4.65 15.53 -17.59
N TYR A 236 4.99 15.47 -16.31
CA TYR A 236 6.34 15.16 -15.86
C TYR A 236 6.76 13.73 -16.27
N LYS A 237 5.85 12.75 -16.08
CA LYS A 237 6.07 11.37 -16.56
C LYS A 237 6.22 11.32 -18.09
N LEU A 238 5.44 12.10 -18.83
CA LEU A 238 5.55 12.20 -20.28
C LEU A 238 6.92 12.76 -20.68
N ALA A 239 7.38 13.83 -20.02
CA ALA A 239 8.70 14.41 -20.31
C ALA A 239 9.82 13.39 -20.04
N ASP A 240 9.73 12.65 -18.93
CA ASP A 240 10.72 11.64 -18.56
C ASP A 240 10.81 10.54 -19.63
N VAL A 241 9.67 9.98 -20.04
CA VAL A 241 9.62 8.97 -21.10
C VAL A 241 10.11 9.51 -22.47
N LEU A 242 9.85 10.77 -22.76
CA LEU A 242 10.32 11.40 -24.01
C LEU A 242 11.86 11.55 -24.02
N VAL A 243 12.48 11.78 -22.87
CA VAL A 243 13.95 11.80 -22.75
C VAL A 243 14.50 10.38 -22.96
N GLU A 244 13.90 9.37 -22.35
CA GLU A 244 14.27 7.96 -22.56
C GLU A 244 14.14 7.54 -24.03
N ASP A 245 13.12 8.07 -24.74
CA ASP A 245 12.88 7.88 -26.18
C ASP A 245 13.74 8.80 -27.09
N LYS A 246 14.71 9.49 -26.52
CA LYS A 246 15.60 10.43 -27.23
C LYS A 246 14.89 11.58 -27.96
N LYS A 247 13.71 11.96 -27.48
CA LYS A 247 12.90 13.08 -27.99
C LYS A 247 13.06 14.33 -27.08
N GLN A 248 14.30 14.71 -26.79
CA GLN A 248 14.66 15.74 -25.81
C GLN A 248 14.00 17.10 -26.11
N PHE A 249 13.89 17.48 -27.38
CA PHE A 249 13.26 18.76 -27.74
C PHE A 249 11.77 18.81 -27.33
N VAL A 250 11.04 17.72 -27.58
CA VAL A 250 9.63 17.62 -27.15
C VAL A 250 9.51 17.59 -25.64
N ALA A 251 10.42 16.88 -24.96
CA ALA A 251 10.47 16.85 -23.50
C ALA A 251 10.66 18.26 -22.91
N MET A 252 11.58 19.04 -23.46
CA MET A 252 11.80 20.42 -23.01
C MET A 252 10.55 21.29 -23.15
N ASP A 253 9.75 21.10 -24.20
CA ASP A 253 8.51 21.88 -24.39
C ASP A 253 7.45 21.47 -23.40
N VAL A 254 7.32 20.14 -23.09
CA VAL A 254 6.42 19.66 -22.04
C VAL A 254 6.85 20.21 -20.67
N LEU A 255 8.15 20.18 -20.34
CA LEU A 255 8.68 20.72 -19.09
C LEU A 255 8.45 22.23 -18.96
N ALA A 256 8.63 22.98 -20.04
CA ALA A 256 8.34 24.40 -20.06
C ALA A 256 6.84 24.68 -19.82
N ASN A 257 5.95 23.85 -20.38
CA ASN A 257 4.52 23.98 -20.13
C ASN A 257 4.18 23.70 -18.65
N ILE A 258 4.80 22.70 -18.03
CA ILE A 258 4.65 22.48 -16.57
C ILE A 258 4.97 23.76 -15.80
N LEU A 259 6.07 24.43 -16.14
CA LEU A 259 6.51 25.64 -15.45
C LEU A 259 5.63 26.87 -15.74
N GLN A 260 4.85 26.88 -16.81
CA GLN A 260 3.80 27.88 -17.04
C GLN A 260 2.59 27.63 -16.14
N ILE A 261 2.19 26.37 -15.93
CA ILE A 261 1.05 26.00 -15.08
C ILE A 261 1.45 26.13 -13.60
N GLN A 262 2.62 25.60 -13.25
CA GLN A 262 3.13 25.55 -11.88
C GLN A 262 4.58 26.09 -11.81
N PRO A 263 4.77 27.41 -11.73
CA PRO A 263 6.11 28.03 -11.76
C PRO A 263 7.05 27.63 -10.63
N ASN A 264 6.53 27.11 -9.54
CA ASN A 264 7.28 26.65 -8.37
C ASN A 264 7.58 25.15 -8.36
N PHE A 265 7.33 24.44 -9.46
CA PHE A 265 7.70 23.03 -9.58
C PHE A 265 9.21 22.89 -9.85
N THR A 266 9.99 22.87 -8.77
CA THR A 266 11.47 22.86 -8.81
C THR A 266 12.04 21.68 -9.58
N ASP A 267 11.45 20.47 -9.42
CA ASP A 267 11.95 19.26 -10.08
C ASP A 267 11.82 19.38 -11.61
N ALA A 268 10.72 19.96 -12.10
CA ALA A 268 10.55 20.21 -13.54
C ALA A 268 11.54 21.26 -14.06
N ALA A 269 11.86 22.29 -13.26
CA ALA A 269 12.83 23.30 -13.63
C ALA A 269 14.25 22.70 -13.70
N ILE A 270 14.64 21.90 -12.71
CA ILE A 270 15.92 21.17 -12.74
C ILE A 270 15.98 20.21 -13.92
N PHE A 271 14.90 19.45 -14.15
CA PHE A 271 14.85 18.51 -15.27
C PHE A 271 14.98 19.23 -16.63
N LEU A 272 14.25 20.34 -16.81
CA LEU A 272 14.39 21.18 -17.99
C LEU A 272 15.84 21.69 -18.18
N GLY A 273 16.45 22.16 -17.09
CA GLY A 273 17.83 22.62 -17.08
C GLY A 273 18.79 21.52 -17.52
N ASN A 274 18.65 20.33 -16.98
CA ASN A 274 19.52 19.20 -17.33
C ASN A 274 19.35 18.77 -18.79
N VAL A 275 18.13 18.63 -19.29
CA VAL A 275 17.88 18.28 -20.70
C VAL A 275 18.38 19.35 -21.65
N ALA A 276 18.20 20.61 -21.30
CA ALA A 276 18.69 21.73 -22.08
C ALA A 276 20.24 21.79 -22.08
N TYR A 277 20.88 21.52 -20.95
CA TYR A 277 22.33 21.41 -20.84
C TYR A 277 22.89 20.29 -21.73
N ASP A 278 22.30 19.07 -21.63
CA ASP A 278 22.75 17.90 -22.41
C ASP A 278 22.58 18.11 -23.92
N THR A 279 21.57 18.88 -24.31
CA THR A 279 21.32 19.24 -25.73
C THR A 279 22.03 20.52 -26.19
N ARG A 280 22.87 21.09 -25.33
CA ARG A 280 23.66 22.31 -25.61
C ARG A 280 22.84 23.60 -25.76
N PHE A 281 21.61 23.65 -25.24
CA PHE A 281 20.77 24.86 -25.16
C PHE A 281 21.07 25.60 -23.84
N PHE A 282 22.30 26.11 -23.70
CA PHE A 282 22.81 26.64 -22.44
C PHE A 282 22.02 27.85 -21.91
N GLU A 283 21.50 28.72 -22.75
CA GLU A 283 20.64 29.82 -22.32
C GLU A 283 19.33 29.33 -21.70
N ARG A 284 18.72 28.24 -22.28
CA ARG A 284 17.53 27.64 -21.75
C ARG A 284 17.83 26.89 -20.44
N ALA A 285 18.97 26.24 -20.34
CA ALA A 285 19.47 25.60 -19.13
C ALA A 285 19.65 26.60 -17.98
N GLU A 286 20.32 27.73 -18.26
CA GLU A 286 20.54 28.82 -17.30
C GLU A 286 19.19 29.34 -16.76
N SER A 287 18.25 29.67 -17.66
CA SER A 287 16.92 30.17 -17.27
C SER A 287 16.17 29.18 -16.37
N ALA A 288 16.25 27.89 -16.71
CA ALA A 288 15.59 26.83 -15.92
C ALA A 288 16.25 26.64 -14.53
N TYR A 289 17.57 26.63 -14.46
CA TYR A 289 18.29 26.59 -13.18
C TYR A 289 18.07 27.85 -12.33
N GLU A 290 17.99 29.03 -12.97
CA GLU A 290 17.63 30.24 -12.22
C GLU A 290 16.24 30.20 -11.66
N GLN A 291 15.26 29.65 -12.39
CA GLN A 291 13.90 29.43 -11.85
C GLN A 291 13.90 28.48 -10.69
N ALA A 292 14.63 27.36 -10.77
CA ALA A 292 14.78 26.41 -9.68
C ALA A 292 15.44 27.05 -8.44
N ALA A 293 16.49 27.86 -8.65
CA ALA A 293 17.19 28.58 -7.58
C ALA A 293 16.29 29.63 -6.90
N LYS A 294 15.47 30.38 -7.66
CA LYS A 294 14.47 31.30 -7.12
C LYS A 294 13.46 30.63 -6.24
N ASN A 295 13.15 29.36 -6.53
CA ASN A 295 12.24 28.52 -5.75
C ASN A 295 12.95 27.75 -4.62
N GLY A 296 14.25 28.00 -4.40
CA GLY A 296 15.01 27.45 -3.28
C GLY A 296 15.56 26.03 -3.49
N SER A 297 15.63 25.54 -4.75
CA SER A 297 16.24 24.24 -5.03
C SER A 297 17.75 24.26 -4.80
N PRO A 298 18.31 23.42 -3.91
CA PRO A 298 19.75 23.36 -3.70
C PRO A 298 20.50 22.75 -4.89
N GLU A 299 19.83 21.96 -5.74
CA GLU A 299 20.42 21.29 -6.89
C GLU A 299 20.81 22.25 -8.02
N ALA A 300 20.14 23.40 -8.12
CA ALA A 300 20.41 24.36 -9.20
C ALA A 300 21.82 24.93 -9.15
N VAL A 301 22.49 24.94 -7.99
CA VAL A 301 23.90 25.37 -7.88
C VAL A 301 24.81 24.53 -8.77
N PHE A 302 24.58 23.23 -8.87
CA PHE A 302 25.38 22.34 -9.72
C PHE A 302 25.15 22.64 -11.20
N GLY A 303 23.91 22.99 -11.57
CA GLY A 303 23.59 23.42 -12.93
C GLY A 303 24.39 24.64 -13.35
N PHE A 304 24.45 25.66 -12.51
CA PHE A 304 25.28 26.87 -12.78
C PHE A 304 26.79 26.56 -12.87
N LYS A 305 27.31 25.70 -11.98
CA LYS A 305 28.71 25.25 -12.01
C LYS A 305 29.02 24.49 -13.29
N ASN A 306 28.13 23.61 -13.74
CA ASN A 306 28.28 22.88 -14.99
C ASN A 306 28.31 23.86 -16.20
N LEU A 307 27.42 24.85 -16.23
CA LEU A 307 27.42 25.88 -17.27
C LEU A 307 28.70 26.73 -17.25
N ALA A 308 29.16 27.12 -16.07
CA ALA A 308 30.41 27.88 -15.91
C ALA A 308 31.61 27.06 -16.38
N TYR A 309 31.65 25.76 -16.03
CA TYR A 309 32.70 24.85 -16.50
C TYR A 309 32.71 24.73 -18.03
N GLU A 310 31.54 24.58 -18.68
CA GLU A 310 31.45 24.56 -20.15
C GLU A 310 31.91 25.87 -20.78
N ALA A 311 31.60 27.03 -20.17
CA ALA A 311 32.07 28.31 -20.62
C ALA A 311 33.62 28.42 -20.54
N ARG A 312 34.23 27.93 -19.45
CA ARG A 312 35.70 27.87 -19.30
C ARG A 312 36.35 26.97 -20.36
N LEU A 313 35.79 25.80 -20.64
CA LEU A 313 36.28 24.92 -21.71
C LEU A 313 36.29 25.60 -23.07
N GLN A 314 35.37 26.54 -23.29
CA GLN A 314 35.30 27.36 -24.51
C GLN A 314 36.09 28.66 -24.42
N LYS A 315 36.90 28.83 -23.35
CA LYS A 315 37.70 30.04 -23.08
C LYS A 315 36.86 31.31 -22.93
N ARG A 316 35.64 31.19 -22.43
CA ARG A 316 34.71 32.29 -22.14
C ARG A 316 34.68 32.56 -20.63
N GLU A 317 35.84 33.07 -20.11
CA GLU A 317 36.03 33.27 -18.67
C GLU A 317 35.05 34.30 -18.08
N ASP A 318 34.75 35.38 -18.81
CA ASP A 318 33.77 36.40 -18.37
C ASP A 318 32.37 35.81 -18.16
N GLU A 319 31.96 34.87 -19.02
CA GLU A 319 30.67 34.19 -18.91
C GLU A 319 30.68 33.19 -17.76
N ALA A 320 31.74 32.45 -17.58
CA ALA A 320 31.88 31.55 -16.43
C ALA A 320 31.79 32.32 -15.11
N LEU A 321 32.51 33.46 -15.02
CA LEU A 321 32.45 34.33 -13.85
C LEU A 321 31.05 34.88 -13.60
N ARG A 322 30.32 35.30 -14.64
CA ARG A 322 28.95 35.76 -14.57
C ARG A 322 28.04 34.69 -14.02
N LEU A 323 28.14 33.47 -14.50
CA LEU A 323 27.32 32.32 -14.07
C LEU A 323 27.58 31.94 -12.60
N LEU A 324 28.85 31.91 -12.18
CA LEU A 324 29.20 31.64 -10.78
C LEU A 324 28.71 32.75 -9.83
N LYS A 325 28.84 34.03 -10.24
CA LYS A 325 28.29 35.16 -9.47
C LYS A 325 26.77 35.12 -9.39
N LEU A 326 26.10 34.69 -10.47
CA LEU A 326 24.63 34.45 -10.45
C LEU A 326 24.27 33.35 -9.48
N ALA A 327 24.99 32.23 -9.46
CA ALA A 327 24.82 31.18 -8.48
C ALA A 327 25.03 31.69 -7.05
N GLN A 328 26.10 32.44 -6.80
CA GLN A 328 26.43 32.99 -5.48
C GLN A 328 25.31 33.89 -4.92
N LYS A 329 24.61 34.63 -5.80
CA LYS A 329 23.45 35.44 -5.42
C LYS A 329 22.35 34.60 -4.74
N TYR A 330 22.12 33.38 -5.19
CA TYR A 330 21.12 32.49 -4.65
C TYR A 330 21.66 31.58 -3.52
N TYR A 331 22.99 31.30 -3.57
CA TYR A 331 23.68 30.40 -2.63
C TYR A 331 24.87 31.09 -1.96
N PRO A 332 24.66 32.18 -1.19
CA PRO A 332 25.75 32.98 -0.64
C PRO A 332 26.61 32.24 0.41
N ALA A 333 26.10 31.13 0.97
CA ALA A 333 26.81 30.31 1.96
C ALA A 333 27.63 29.16 1.33
N ASP A 334 27.61 29.01 -0.02
CA ASP A 334 28.39 27.97 -0.69
C ASP A 334 29.86 28.47 -0.88
N ALA A 335 30.73 28.01 0.02
CA ALA A 335 32.15 28.37 -0.01
C ALA A 335 32.88 27.88 -1.27
N THR A 336 32.34 26.89 -1.98
CA THR A 336 32.97 26.38 -3.21
C THR A 336 32.76 27.32 -4.38
N LEU A 337 31.67 28.12 -4.43
CA LEU A 337 31.44 29.15 -5.42
C LEU A 337 32.45 30.28 -5.27
N GLU A 338 32.73 30.69 -4.01
CA GLU A 338 33.73 31.72 -3.75
C GLU A 338 35.13 31.29 -4.22
N ALA A 339 35.50 30.04 -3.96
CA ALA A 339 36.79 29.50 -4.40
C ALA A 339 36.89 29.45 -5.93
N GLU A 340 35.84 29.02 -6.65
CA GLU A 340 35.83 28.99 -8.12
C GLU A 340 35.83 30.36 -8.74
N ILE A 341 35.18 31.37 -8.14
CA ILE A 341 35.23 32.76 -8.57
C ILE A 341 36.63 33.32 -8.43
N LEU A 342 37.27 33.12 -7.27
CA LEU A 342 38.63 33.59 -7.01
C LEU A 342 39.68 32.97 -7.95
N ASP A 343 39.51 31.71 -8.33
CA ASP A 343 40.38 31.01 -9.29
C ASP A 343 40.32 31.65 -10.69
N ILE A 344 39.16 32.15 -11.11
CA ILE A 344 39.00 32.84 -12.39
C ILE A 344 39.54 34.28 -12.31
N GLU A 345 39.28 34.99 -11.18
CA GLU A 345 39.71 36.38 -11.00
C GLU A 345 41.22 36.53 -10.76
N ASN A 346 41.91 35.47 -10.29
CA ASN A 346 43.33 35.49 -9.97
C ASN A 346 44.03 34.23 -10.51
N PRO A 347 44.18 34.11 -11.85
CA PRO A 347 44.71 32.90 -12.49
C PRO A 347 46.19 32.61 -12.17
N ASP A 348 46.92 33.59 -11.60
CA ASP A 348 48.36 33.53 -11.29
C ASP A 348 48.61 33.11 -9.79
N ARG A 349 47.59 32.74 -9.05
CA ARG A 349 47.71 32.28 -7.65
C ARG A 349 47.88 30.77 -7.61
#